data_274fa9d65c330b893281eb247153b608
#
_entry.id   274fa9d65c330b893281eb247153b608
#
_cell.length_a   1.000
_cell.length_b   1.000
_cell.length_c   1.000
_cell.angle_alpha   90.00
_cell.angle_beta   90.00
_cell.angle_gamma   90.00
#
_symmetry.space_group_name_H-M   'P 1'
#
loop_
_entity.id
_entity.type
_entity.pdbx_description
1 polymer ?
#
loop_
_entity_poly.entity_id
_entity_poly.type
_entity_poly.pdbx_seq_one_letter_code
_entity_poly.pdbx_strand_id
1 'polypeptide(L)'
;MTWQETHRRWQALREIEETTRLDPTGEVPWNDDYALIFGDREHLVSALRYRWTIAVEAQLDSDLDPDERAGLFRDLRQRNAGVLRILSRYPARVANHTSQGGPLVHAS
;
A
#
# COMPACT_ATOMS: atom_id res chain seq x y z
N MET A 1 -8.71 -1.95 -18.98
CA MET A 1 -9.06 -0.91 -18.00
C MET A 1 -9.05 0.45 -18.67
N THR A 2 -10.12 1.21 -18.46
CA THR A 2 -10.22 2.54 -19.09
C THR A 2 -9.45 3.58 -18.29
N TRP A 3 -9.18 4.73 -18.93
CA TRP A 3 -8.56 5.85 -18.24
C TRP A 3 -9.40 6.31 -17.05
N GLN A 4 -10.73 6.33 -17.21
CA GLN A 4 -11.62 6.75 -16.15
C GLN A 4 -11.58 5.81 -14.94
N GLU A 5 -11.50 4.51 -15.19
CA GLU A 5 -11.39 3.53 -14.12
C GLU A 5 -10.07 3.68 -13.36
N THR A 6 -9.00 3.88 -14.10
CA THR A 6 -7.69 4.09 -13.50
C THR A 6 -7.68 5.36 -12.64
N HIS A 7 -8.29 6.41 -13.16
CA HIS A 7 -8.35 7.69 -12.46
C HIS A 7 -9.17 7.58 -11.18
N ARG A 8 -10.32 6.89 -11.24
CA ARG A 8 -11.16 6.69 -10.08
C ARG A 8 -10.44 5.89 -9.00
N ARG A 9 -9.73 4.85 -9.40
CA ARG A 9 -8.94 4.03 -8.50
C ARG A 9 -7.87 4.89 -7.81
N TRP A 10 -7.20 5.71 -8.56
CA TRP A 10 -6.18 6.62 -8.05
C TRP A 10 -6.74 7.60 -7.03
N GLN A 11 -7.88 8.19 -7.34
CA GLN A 11 -8.54 9.13 -6.44
C GLN A 11 -8.96 8.44 -5.14
N ALA A 12 -9.48 7.23 -5.24
CA ALA A 12 -9.89 6.46 -4.06
C ALA A 12 -8.68 6.19 -3.15
N LEU A 13 -7.56 5.80 -3.73
CA LEU A 13 -6.35 5.53 -2.96
C LEU A 13 -5.82 6.78 -2.26
N ARG A 14 -5.83 7.91 -2.96
CA ARG A 14 -5.42 9.19 -2.35
C ARG A 14 -6.34 9.57 -1.20
N GLU A 15 -7.63 9.39 -1.38
CA GLU A 15 -8.61 9.68 -0.36
C GLU A 15 -8.37 8.84 0.89
N ILE A 16 -8.08 7.57 0.70
CA ILE A 16 -7.80 6.66 1.80
C ILE A 16 -6.52 7.08 2.52
N GLU A 17 -5.50 7.46 1.78
CA GLU A 17 -4.25 7.93 2.38
C GLU A 17 -4.50 9.16 3.26
N GLU A 18 -5.33 10.09 2.78
CA GLU A 18 -5.64 11.30 3.53
C GLU A 18 -6.47 11.01 4.77
N THR A 19 -7.56 10.26 4.61
CA THR A 19 -8.50 10.04 5.70
C THR A 19 -7.94 9.17 6.80
N THR A 20 -7.01 8.28 6.48
CA THR A 20 -6.44 7.36 7.48
C THR A 20 -5.19 7.89 8.14
N ARG A 21 -4.68 9.02 7.69
CA ARG A 21 -3.40 9.52 8.21
C ARG A 21 -3.41 9.69 9.73
N LEU A 22 -4.52 10.17 10.28
CA LEU A 22 -4.65 10.40 11.71
C LEU A 22 -5.45 9.31 12.43
N ASP A 23 -5.82 8.26 11.72
CA ASP A 23 -6.59 7.16 12.29
C ASP A 23 -5.62 6.16 12.95
N PRO A 24 -5.69 6.00 14.27
CA PRO A 24 -4.75 5.11 14.96
C PRO A 24 -5.10 3.63 14.85
N THR A 25 -6.27 3.30 14.31
CA THR A 25 -6.76 1.91 14.34
C THR A 25 -6.11 1.01 13.30
N GLY A 26 -5.71 1.55 12.17
CA GLY A 26 -5.21 0.74 11.07
C GLY A 26 -6.30 -0.04 10.36
N GLU A 27 -7.55 0.34 10.53
CA GLU A 27 -8.64 -0.32 9.83
C GLU A 27 -8.75 0.18 8.40
N VAL A 28 -9.06 -0.74 7.50
CA VAL A 28 -9.24 -0.41 6.09
C VAL A 28 -10.58 0.29 5.91
N PRO A 29 -10.60 1.52 5.37
CA PRO A 29 -11.87 2.15 5.01
C PRO A 29 -12.57 1.29 3.96
N TRP A 30 -13.85 1.07 4.13
CA TRP A 30 -14.59 0.23 3.20
C TRP A 30 -16.01 0.74 3.03
N ASN A 31 -16.47 0.75 1.78
CA ASN A 31 -17.83 1.15 1.46
C ASN A 31 -18.20 0.56 0.10
N ASP A 32 -19.41 0.82 -0.36
CA ASP A 32 -19.90 0.26 -1.61
C ASP A 32 -19.11 0.75 -2.82
N ASP A 33 -18.68 2.02 -2.79
CA ASP A 33 -17.87 2.56 -3.89
C ASP A 33 -16.54 1.85 -3.97
N TYR A 34 -15.90 1.61 -2.84
CA TYR A 34 -14.62 0.90 -2.82
C TYR A 34 -14.79 -0.55 -3.25
N ALA A 35 -15.91 -1.16 -2.89
CA ALA A 35 -16.21 -2.52 -3.35
C ALA A 35 -16.31 -2.59 -4.87
N LEU A 36 -16.93 -1.57 -5.48
CA LEU A 36 -17.01 -1.51 -6.93
C LEU A 36 -15.65 -1.30 -7.59
N ILE A 37 -14.79 -0.53 -6.95
CA ILE A 37 -13.48 -0.21 -7.53
C ILE A 37 -12.48 -1.34 -7.34
N PHE A 38 -12.42 -1.92 -6.14
CA PHE A 38 -11.37 -2.87 -5.78
C PHE A 38 -11.83 -4.32 -5.67
N GLY A 39 -13.13 -4.55 -5.53
CA GLY A 39 -13.68 -5.89 -5.39
C GLY A 39 -13.77 -6.32 -3.94
N ASP A 40 -12.68 -6.37 -3.22
CA ASP A 40 -12.66 -6.73 -1.81
C ASP A 40 -11.56 -5.96 -1.07
N ARG A 41 -11.54 -6.13 0.24
CA ARG A 41 -10.57 -5.41 1.10
C ARG A 41 -9.14 -5.81 0.82
N GLU A 42 -8.92 -7.07 0.50
CA GLU A 42 -7.56 -7.55 0.22
C GLU A 42 -6.98 -6.89 -1.02
N HIS A 43 -7.78 -6.72 -2.05
CA HIS A 43 -7.33 -6.03 -3.25
C HIS A 43 -7.04 -4.55 -2.98
N LEU A 44 -7.86 -3.93 -2.14
CA LEU A 44 -7.59 -2.55 -1.73
C LEU A 44 -6.26 -2.45 -0.99
N VAL A 45 -6.02 -3.34 -0.03
CA VAL A 45 -4.78 -3.35 0.72
C VAL A 45 -3.59 -3.60 -0.20
N SER A 46 -3.73 -4.51 -1.16
CA SER A 46 -2.68 -4.76 -2.15
C SER A 46 -2.35 -3.53 -2.96
N ALA A 47 -3.37 -2.75 -3.34
CA ALA A 47 -3.15 -1.52 -4.08
C ALA A 47 -2.41 -0.49 -3.23
N LEU A 48 -2.74 -0.38 -1.95
CA LEU A 48 -2.03 0.52 -1.04
C LEU A 48 -0.57 0.09 -0.87
N ARG A 49 -0.34 -1.20 -0.74
CA ARG A 49 1.00 -1.76 -0.62
C ARG A 49 1.84 -1.45 -1.86
N TYR A 50 1.24 -1.61 -3.02
CA TYR A 50 1.93 -1.33 -4.27
C TYR A 50 2.34 0.14 -4.36
N ARG A 51 1.44 1.05 -4.01
CA ARG A 51 1.76 2.48 -4.02
C ARG A 51 2.87 2.81 -3.05
N TRP A 52 2.85 2.20 -1.86
CA TRP A 52 3.91 2.39 -0.88
C TRP A 52 5.25 1.91 -1.42
N THR A 53 5.26 0.74 -2.03
CA THR A 53 6.47 0.16 -2.62
C THR A 53 7.06 1.08 -3.67
N ILE A 54 6.22 1.62 -4.55
CA ILE A 54 6.68 2.54 -5.59
C ILE A 54 7.26 3.82 -4.99
N ALA A 55 6.61 4.34 -3.95
CA ALA A 55 7.10 5.54 -3.29
C ALA A 55 8.47 5.32 -2.64
N VAL A 56 8.66 4.17 -2.02
CA VAL A 56 9.95 3.81 -1.41
C VAL A 56 11.02 3.65 -2.49
N GLU A 57 10.70 2.97 -3.57
CA GLU A 57 11.66 2.78 -4.67
C GLU A 57 12.08 4.10 -5.29
N ALA A 58 11.14 5.02 -5.42
CA ALA A 58 11.47 6.36 -5.93
C ALA A 58 12.46 7.08 -5.04
N GLN A 59 12.36 6.88 -3.71
CA GLN A 59 13.30 7.46 -2.77
C GLN A 59 14.69 6.85 -2.91
N LEU A 60 14.74 5.54 -3.10
CA LEU A 60 16.02 4.84 -3.22
C LEU A 60 16.75 5.22 -4.50
N ASP A 61 16.03 5.61 -5.54
CA ASP A 61 16.61 5.98 -6.82
C ASP A 61 17.10 7.43 -6.87
N SER A 62 16.91 8.20 -5.80
CA SER A 62 17.30 9.60 -5.81
C SER A 62 18.80 9.75 -5.52
N ASP A 63 19.39 10.82 -6.05
CA ASP A 63 20.82 11.13 -5.88
C ASP A 63 21.11 11.94 -4.62
N LEU A 64 20.26 11.82 -3.63
CA LEU A 64 20.41 12.57 -2.38
C LEU A 64 21.48 11.95 -1.50
N ASP A 65 22.11 12.78 -0.67
CA ASP A 65 23.03 12.25 0.31
C ASP A 65 22.25 11.49 1.41
N PRO A 66 22.95 10.71 2.26
CA PRO A 66 22.26 9.87 3.26
C PRO A 66 21.37 10.65 4.23
N ASP A 67 21.80 11.85 4.65
CA ASP A 67 21.01 12.65 5.58
C ASP A 67 19.73 13.18 4.94
N GLU A 68 19.84 13.68 3.71
CA GLU A 68 18.70 14.15 2.96
C GLU A 68 17.72 12.99 2.69
N ARG A 69 18.25 11.84 2.33
CA ARG A 69 17.43 10.67 2.07
C ARG A 69 16.68 10.23 3.33
N ALA A 70 17.35 10.22 4.46
CA ALA A 70 16.72 9.86 5.74
C ALA A 70 15.59 10.83 6.09
N GLY A 71 15.79 12.12 5.86
CA GLY A 71 14.76 13.12 6.11
C GLY A 71 13.55 12.94 5.23
N LEU A 72 13.78 12.72 3.93
CA LEU A 72 12.70 12.50 2.99
C LEU A 72 11.92 11.21 3.31
N PHE A 73 12.64 10.16 3.70
CA PHE A 73 12.01 8.90 4.06
C PHE A 73 11.14 9.06 5.31
N ARG A 74 11.63 9.82 6.30
CA ARG A 74 10.86 10.12 7.49
C ARG A 74 9.57 10.85 7.14
N ASP A 75 9.65 11.86 6.27
CA ASP A 75 8.49 12.62 5.82
C ASP A 75 7.50 11.73 5.08
N LEU A 76 8.02 10.87 4.22
CA LEU A 76 7.19 9.93 3.47
C LEU A 76 6.42 9.01 4.42
N ARG A 77 7.09 8.49 5.44
CA ARG A 77 6.44 7.63 6.42
C ARG A 77 5.38 8.37 7.23
N GLN A 78 5.63 9.61 7.56
CA GLN A 78 4.66 10.41 8.30
C GLN A 78 3.40 10.68 7.47
N ARG A 79 3.59 11.01 6.20
CA ARG A 79 2.45 11.26 5.31
C ARG A 79 1.63 10.00 5.07
N ASN A 80 2.27 8.84 5.16
CA ASN A 80 1.60 7.56 4.91
C ASN A 80 1.38 6.77 6.19
N ALA A 81 1.39 7.42 7.34
CA ALA A 81 1.28 6.74 8.62
C ALA A 81 0.02 5.85 8.72
N GLY A 82 -1.10 6.34 8.20
CA GLY A 82 -2.34 5.57 8.22
C GLY A 82 -2.24 4.32 7.35
N VAL A 83 -1.68 4.49 6.16
CA VAL A 83 -1.47 3.35 5.24
C VAL A 83 -0.55 2.32 5.89
N LEU A 84 0.52 2.77 6.52
CA LEU A 84 1.46 1.85 7.17
C LEU A 84 0.80 1.07 8.31
N ARG A 85 -0.10 1.71 9.05
CA ARG A 85 -0.87 0.99 10.08
C ARG A 85 -1.76 -0.07 9.47
N ILE A 86 -2.41 0.25 8.34
CA ILE A 86 -3.22 -0.73 7.61
C ILE A 86 -2.36 -1.90 7.15
N LEU A 87 -1.23 -1.61 6.53
CA LEU A 87 -0.34 -2.65 6.01
C LEU A 87 0.20 -3.55 7.14
N SER A 88 0.38 -2.98 8.31
CA SER A 88 0.83 -3.74 9.47
C SER A 88 -0.24 -4.76 9.92
N ARG A 89 -1.51 -4.39 9.81
CA ARG A 89 -2.61 -5.28 10.19
C ARG A 89 -2.94 -6.31 9.13
N TYR A 90 -2.56 -6.05 7.87
CA TYR A 90 -2.87 -6.93 6.74
C TYR A 90 -1.59 -7.35 6.06
N PRO A 91 -0.82 -8.26 6.65
CA PRO A 91 0.46 -8.69 6.06
C PRO A 91 0.25 -9.28 4.68
N ALA A 92 1.28 -9.17 3.85
CA ALA A 92 1.21 -9.66 2.47
C ALA A 92 1.00 -11.16 2.45
N ARG A 93 -0.11 -11.58 1.89
CA ARG A 93 -0.41 -13.02 1.77
C ARG A 93 0.28 -13.65 0.59
N VAL A 94 0.59 -12.83 -0.40
CA VAL A 94 1.24 -13.33 -1.61
C VAL A 94 2.52 -14.06 -1.26
N ALA A 95 3.24 -13.59 -0.28
CA ALA A 95 4.48 -14.24 0.15
C ALA A 95 4.24 -15.68 0.61
N ASN A 96 3.04 -15.99 1.02
CA ASN A 96 2.70 -17.33 1.50
C ASN A 96 2.33 -18.29 0.40
N HIS A 97 1.98 -17.75 -0.76
CA HIS A 97 1.58 -18.59 -1.88
C HIS A 97 2.74 -19.15 -2.64
N THR A 98 3.76 -18.37 -2.65
CA THR A 98 4.87 -18.81 -3.43
C THR A 98 5.61 -19.88 -2.73
N SER A 99 5.20 -20.03 -2.34
CA SER A 99 5.72 -21.01 -1.99
C SER A 99 5.30 -22.06 -2.14
N GLN A 100 4.66 -21.22 -2.59
CA GLN A 100 4.37 -22.05 -2.75
C GLN A 100 4.60 -22.76 -3.06
N GLY A 101 4.57 -22.49 -3.07
CA GLY A 101 4.70 -23.37 -3.34
C GLY A 101 5.38 -23.77 -3.30
N GLY A 102 5.54 -23.60 -3.11
CA GLY A 102 5.94 -24.25 -3.06
C GLY A 102 6.67 -24.58 -2.82
N PRO A 103 6.79 -24.67 -2.70
CA PRO A 103 7.22 -25.27 -2.51
C PRO A 103 7.77 -25.63 -2.16
N LEU A 104 7.54 -25.45 -2.06
CA LEU A 104 7.56 -26.01 -1.75
C LEU A 104 8.07 -26.43 -1.33
N VAL A 105 8.12 -26.15 -1.30
CA VAL A 105 8.16 -26.79 -0.97
C VAL A 105 8.51 -27.22 -0.53
N HIS A 106 8.33 -27.12 -0.30
CA HIS A 106 8.20 -27.86 0.11
C HIS A 106 8.34 -28.32 0.44
N ALA A 107 8.45 -28.00 0.36
CA ALA A 107 8.35 -28.64 0.69
C ALA A 107 8.22 -28.99 0.93
N SER A 108 8.09 -28.90 0.96
CA SER A 108 7.75 -29.46 1.22
C SER A 108 7.54 -29.86 1.36
#